data_2d2ecab095498df0deace700cfe45f72
#
_entry.id   2d2ecab095498df0deace700cfe45f72
#
_cell.length_a   1.000
_cell.length_b   1.000
_cell.length_c   1.000
_cell.angle_alpha   90.00
_cell.angle_beta   90.00
_cell.angle_gamma   90.00
#
_symmetry.space_group_name_H-M   'P 1'
#
loop_
_entity.id
_entity.type
_entity.pdbx_description
1 polymer ?
#
loop_
_entity_poly.entity_id
_entity_poly.type
_entity_poly.pdbx_seq_one_letter_code
_entity_poly.pdbx_strand_id
1 'polypeptide(L)'
;MARREFEASAYLRDDHLEIECITTVMKKARLSQTKVSLSDIAAQLGKLLEGNDIPADITFSVGGVVFGAHKLVLAMRSPVFKAEFYGPMRETGTPLITIKDMQPDVFKALLHFIYTDSLQTIDDPEGNSRAEMVQHLLVAADRYDLEKLKLVCERILCENLDVQNVATIYAGFSRSTSL
;
A
#
# COMPACT_ATOMS: atom_id res chain seq x y z
N MET A 1 24.22 -29.31 6.76
CA MET A 1 25.11 -30.03 5.83
C MET A 1 26.53 -29.89 6.31
N ALA A 2 27.22 -30.98 6.56
CA ALA A 2 28.61 -30.94 6.98
C ALA A 2 29.50 -30.61 5.76
N ARG A 3 30.58 -29.86 5.98
CA ARG A 3 31.52 -29.43 4.94
C ARG A 3 31.97 -30.57 4.01
N ARG A 4 32.14 -31.78 4.53
CA ARG A 4 32.51 -32.99 3.79
C ARG A 4 31.44 -33.50 2.81
N GLU A 5 30.17 -33.27 3.09
CA GLU A 5 29.06 -33.64 2.18
C GLU A 5 28.94 -32.68 1.01
N PHE A 6 29.38 -31.44 1.21
CA PHE A 6 29.38 -30.41 0.17
C PHE A 6 30.52 -30.61 -0.83
N GLU A 7 31.69 -31.01 -0.33
CA GLU A 7 32.89 -31.30 -1.17
C GLU A 7 32.73 -32.55 -2.06
N ALA A 8 31.80 -33.46 -1.70
CA ALA A 8 31.47 -34.66 -2.47
C ALA A 8 30.23 -34.46 -3.38
N SER A 9 29.67 -33.29 -3.47
CA SER A 9 28.47 -33.04 -4.26
C SER A 9 28.81 -32.83 -5.74
N ALA A 10 27.91 -33.25 -6.61
CA ALA A 10 28.01 -33.07 -8.07
C ALA A 10 28.01 -31.60 -8.54
N TYR A 11 27.84 -30.68 -7.60
CA TYR A 11 27.77 -29.22 -7.83
C TYR A 11 29.13 -28.51 -7.71
N LEU A 12 30.18 -29.21 -7.20
CA LEU A 12 31.53 -28.68 -7.12
C LEU A 12 32.36 -29.30 -8.25
N ARG A 13 32.85 -28.49 -9.18
CA ARG A 13 33.81 -28.91 -10.20
C ARG A 13 35.07 -28.05 -10.06
N ASP A 14 36.23 -28.71 -9.91
CA ASP A 14 37.54 -28.08 -9.87
C ASP A 14 37.63 -26.92 -8.83
N ASP A 15 37.14 -27.14 -7.61
CA ASP A 15 37.04 -26.12 -6.52
C ASP A 15 36.20 -24.88 -6.87
N HIS A 16 35.40 -24.93 -7.93
CA HIS A 16 34.50 -23.85 -8.33
C HIS A 16 33.05 -24.29 -8.15
N LEU A 17 32.27 -23.46 -7.43
CA LEU A 17 30.82 -23.61 -7.28
C LEU A 17 30.15 -22.85 -8.43
N GLU A 18 29.48 -23.55 -9.31
CA GLU A 18 28.66 -22.94 -10.35
C GLU A 18 27.20 -22.93 -9.89
N ILE A 19 26.63 -21.73 -9.68
CA ILE A 19 25.23 -21.55 -9.32
C ILE A 19 24.52 -20.96 -10.51
N GLU A 20 23.71 -21.77 -11.18
CA GLU A 20 22.81 -21.30 -12.23
C GLU A 20 21.49 -20.84 -11.61
N CYS A 21 21.21 -19.56 -11.70
CA CYS A 21 19.95 -18.98 -11.24
C CYS A 21 19.04 -18.67 -12.44
N ILE A 22 18.03 -19.50 -12.67
CA ILE A 22 17.06 -19.27 -13.75
C ILE A 22 15.91 -18.45 -13.21
N THR A 23 15.91 -17.15 -13.55
CA THR A 23 14.80 -16.27 -13.23
C THR A 23 13.82 -16.19 -14.39
N THR A 24 12.65 -16.79 -14.23
CA THR A 24 11.59 -16.70 -15.24
C THR A 24 10.77 -15.44 -15.01
N VAL A 25 11.02 -14.41 -15.81
CA VAL A 25 10.19 -13.20 -15.83
C VAL A 25 8.98 -13.46 -16.71
N MET A 26 7.83 -13.71 -16.11
CA MET A 26 6.57 -13.74 -16.85
C MET A 26 6.18 -12.30 -17.20
N LYS A 27 6.49 -11.85 -18.42
CA LYS A 27 5.83 -10.66 -18.98
C LYS A 27 4.36 -10.99 -19.16
N LYS A 28 3.52 -10.49 -18.24
CA LYS A 28 2.08 -10.45 -18.47
C LYS A 28 1.85 -9.78 -19.82
N ALA A 29 1.27 -10.50 -20.76
CA ALA A 29 0.85 -9.91 -22.03
C ALA A 29 0.06 -8.62 -21.69
N ARG A 30 0.46 -7.51 -22.32
CA ARG A 30 -0.38 -6.30 -22.32
C ARG A 30 -1.70 -6.70 -22.97
N LEU A 31 -2.67 -7.05 -22.16
CA LEU A 31 -4.06 -6.98 -22.58
C LEU A 31 -4.26 -5.53 -23.02
N SER A 32 -4.54 -5.35 -24.31
CA SER A 32 -4.98 -4.06 -24.84
C SER A 32 -5.99 -3.49 -23.85
N GLN A 33 -5.65 -2.33 -23.29
CA GLN A 33 -6.56 -1.60 -22.43
C GLN A 33 -7.77 -1.24 -23.29
N THR A 34 -8.76 -2.12 -23.31
CA THR A 34 -10.11 -1.66 -23.52
C THR A 34 -10.31 -0.63 -22.41
N LYS A 35 -10.42 0.64 -22.75
CA LYS A 35 -10.88 1.68 -21.84
C LYS A 35 -12.27 1.24 -21.36
N VAL A 36 -12.30 0.39 -20.35
CA VAL A 36 -13.49 0.27 -19.52
C VAL A 36 -13.60 1.64 -18.88
N SER A 37 -14.59 2.40 -19.29
CA SER A 37 -14.98 3.64 -18.65
C SER A 37 -14.95 3.35 -17.15
N LEU A 38 -14.07 4.05 -16.43
CA LEU A 38 -14.07 4.04 -14.97
C LEU A 38 -15.52 4.24 -14.58
N SER A 39 -16.08 3.32 -13.80
CA SER A 39 -17.50 3.39 -13.47
C SER A 39 -17.76 4.79 -12.95
N ASP A 40 -18.83 5.41 -13.39
CA ASP A 40 -19.26 6.74 -12.98
C ASP A 40 -19.30 6.89 -11.45
N ILE A 41 -19.47 5.78 -10.74
CA ILE A 41 -19.44 5.65 -9.28
C ILE A 41 -18.10 6.09 -8.67
N ALA A 42 -16.96 5.68 -9.23
CA ALA A 42 -15.65 6.07 -8.67
C ALA A 42 -15.41 7.58 -8.80
N ALA A 43 -15.84 8.17 -9.91
CA ALA A 43 -15.78 9.62 -10.10
C ALA A 43 -16.72 10.38 -9.15
N GLN A 44 -17.93 9.83 -8.91
CA GLN A 44 -18.88 10.41 -7.97
C GLN A 44 -18.39 10.31 -6.52
N LEU A 45 -17.83 9.16 -6.12
CA LEU A 45 -17.23 9.00 -4.79
C LEU A 45 -16.00 9.92 -4.60
N GLY A 46 -15.18 10.12 -5.64
CA GLY A 46 -14.09 11.09 -5.60
C GLY A 46 -14.57 12.51 -5.29
N LYS A 47 -15.63 12.97 -5.95
CA LYS A 47 -16.27 14.26 -5.67
C LYS A 47 -16.82 14.34 -4.25
N LEU A 48 -17.35 13.24 -3.73
CA LEU A 48 -17.84 13.16 -2.37
C LEU A 48 -16.70 13.36 -1.35
N LEU A 49 -15.51 12.86 -1.63
CA LEU A 49 -14.34 13.08 -0.77
C LEU A 49 -13.86 14.55 -0.82
N GLU A 50 -13.97 15.21 -1.97
CA GLU A 50 -13.62 16.62 -2.14
C GLU A 50 -14.60 17.59 -1.46
N GLY A 51 -15.77 17.10 -1.07
CA GLY A 51 -16.45 17.63 0.08
C GLY A 51 -17.49 18.71 -0.10
N ASN A 52 -18.44 18.63 -1.07
CA ASN A 52 -19.44 19.70 -1.08
C ASN A 52 -20.91 19.26 -1.08
N ASP A 53 -21.23 18.03 -1.45
CA ASP A 53 -22.63 17.64 -1.62
C ASP A 53 -23.23 16.93 -0.40
N ILE A 54 -22.42 16.12 0.28
CA ILE A 54 -22.83 15.38 1.49
C ILE A 54 -21.82 15.64 2.60
N PRO A 55 -22.24 16.08 3.78
CA PRO A 55 -21.34 16.34 4.89
C PRO A 55 -20.70 15.04 5.41
N ALA A 56 -19.41 15.11 5.72
CA ALA A 56 -18.69 14.03 6.39
C ALA A 56 -19.36 13.69 7.73
N ASP A 57 -19.54 12.40 8.01
CA ASP A 57 -20.13 11.89 9.25
C ASP A 57 -19.07 11.36 10.22
N ILE A 58 -17.80 11.43 9.83
CA ILE A 58 -16.64 11.14 10.67
C ILE A 58 -15.47 12.05 10.31
N THR A 59 -14.64 12.33 11.32
CA THR A 59 -13.48 13.20 11.19
C THR A 59 -12.24 12.50 11.74
N PHE A 60 -11.13 12.57 11.01
CA PHE A 60 -9.84 12.06 11.44
C PHE A 60 -8.87 13.21 11.68
N SER A 61 -8.07 13.12 12.75
CA SER A 61 -6.94 14.01 13.00
C SER A 61 -5.64 13.21 12.82
N VAL A 62 -4.85 13.56 11.84
CA VAL A 62 -3.59 12.88 11.48
C VAL A 62 -2.48 13.89 11.41
N GLY A 63 -1.49 13.80 12.31
CA GLY A 63 -0.39 14.76 12.35
C GLY A 63 -0.83 16.22 12.50
N GLY A 64 -1.98 16.47 13.14
CA GLY A 64 -2.57 17.82 13.29
C GLY A 64 -3.41 18.29 12.10
N VAL A 65 -3.47 17.53 11.01
CA VAL A 65 -4.34 17.81 9.86
C VAL A 65 -5.66 17.06 10.04
N VAL A 66 -6.75 17.73 9.68
CA VAL A 66 -8.11 17.21 9.84
C VAL A 66 -8.66 16.75 8.49
N PHE A 67 -9.19 15.52 8.47
CA PHE A 67 -9.79 14.90 7.29
C PHE A 67 -11.23 14.49 7.59
N GLY A 68 -12.17 14.97 6.79
CA GLY A 68 -13.55 14.49 6.78
C GLY A 68 -13.70 13.24 5.93
N ALA A 69 -14.56 12.30 6.36
CA ALA A 69 -14.86 11.09 5.59
C ALA A 69 -16.27 10.57 5.88
N HIS A 70 -16.67 9.49 5.17
CA HIS A 70 -17.98 8.87 5.30
C HIS A 70 -17.83 7.43 5.79
N LYS A 71 -18.36 7.14 6.97
CA LYS A 71 -18.26 5.82 7.63
C LYS A 71 -18.68 4.69 6.72
N LEU A 72 -19.76 4.88 5.96
CA LEU A 72 -20.28 3.86 5.07
C LEU A 72 -19.27 3.50 3.97
N VAL A 73 -18.65 4.51 3.33
CA VAL A 73 -17.65 4.31 2.27
C VAL A 73 -16.43 3.59 2.83
N LEU A 74 -15.93 4.03 3.97
CA LEU A 74 -14.78 3.40 4.63
C LEU A 74 -15.06 1.94 5.01
N ALA A 75 -16.23 1.67 5.61
CA ALA A 75 -16.62 0.33 6.04
C ALA A 75 -16.91 -0.64 4.89
N MET A 76 -17.35 -0.14 3.75
CA MET A 76 -17.54 -0.97 2.55
C MET A 76 -16.21 -1.46 1.96
N ARG A 77 -15.15 -0.70 2.17
CA ARG A 77 -13.84 -0.94 1.53
C ARG A 77 -12.82 -1.59 2.46
N SER A 78 -12.96 -1.37 3.77
CA SER A 78 -12.03 -1.86 4.80
C SER A 78 -12.78 -2.63 5.89
N PRO A 79 -12.43 -3.91 6.09
CA PRO A 79 -12.94 -4.70 7.21
C PRO A 79 -12.61 -4.09 8.57
N VAL A 80 -11.46 -3.43 8.70
CA VAL A 80 -11.00 -2.76 9.92
C VAL A 80 -11.91 -1.59 10.26
N PHE A 81 -12.16 -0.68 9.32
CA PHE A 81 -13.11 0.42 9.51
C PHE A 81 -14.54 -0.09 9.74
N LYS A 82 -14.93 -1.18 9.09
CA LYS A 82 -16.22 -1.81 9.34
C LYS A 82 -16.35 -2.28 10.78
N ALA A 83 -15.32 -2.93 11.30
CA ALA A 83 -15.31 -3.39 12.70
C ALA A 83 -15.30 -2.21 13.69
N GLU A 84 -14.53 -1.15 13.37
CA GLU A 84 -14.42 0.04 14.21
C GLU A 84 -15.75 0.82 14.32
N PHE A 85 -16.45 1.02 13.18
CA PHE A 85 -17.67 1.84 13.19
C PHE A 85 -18.95 1.06 13.48
N TYR A 86 -19.02 -0.20 13.12
CA TYR A 86 -20.22 -1.02 13.19
C TYR A 86 -20.05 -2.28 14.03
N GLY A 87 -18.85 -2.51 14.58
CA GLY A 87 -18.56 -3.65 15.45
C GLY A 87 -19.23 -3.51 16.84
N PRO A 88 -19.23 -4.62 17.61
CA PRO A 88 -19.84 -4.62 18.95
C PRO A 88 -19.12 -3.72 19.96
N MET A 89 -17.86 -3.37 19.71
CA MET A 89 -17.04 -2.49 20.55
C MET A 89 -16.98 -1.04 20.03
N ARG A 90 -17.92 -0.63 19.20
CA ARG A 90 -17.94 0.72 18.64
C ARG A 90 -17.92 1.77 19.74
N GLU A 91 -17.03 2.73 19.64
CA GLU A 91 -17.05 3.92 20.50
C GLU A 91 -18.27 4.79 20.13
N THR A 92 -19.22 4.86 21.05
CA THR A 92 -20.37 5.75 20.91
C THR A 92 -19.98 7.11 21.47
N GLY A 93 -19.59 8.05 20.62
CA GLY A 93 -19.53 9.42 21.11
C GLY A 93 -18.60 10.43 20.50
N THR A 94 -17.55 10.07 19.78
CA THR A 94 -16.68 11.09 19.17
C THR A 94 -16.63 10.98 17.65
N PRO A 95 -17.06 12.05 16.94
CA PRO A 95 -16.88 12.09 15.48
C PRO A 95 -15.41 12.29 15.07
N LEU A 96 -14.48 12.41 16.04
CA LEU A 96 -13.06 12.66 15.80
C LEU A 96 -12.21 11.48 16.25
N ILE A 97 -11.54 10.85 15.29
CA ILE A 97 -10.56 9.79 15.53
C ILE A 97 -9.15 10.34 15.31
N THR A 98 -8.26 10.16 16.29
CA THR A 98 -6.87 10.59 16.20
C THR A 98 -5.97 9.44 15.79
N ILE A 99 -5.30 9.58 14.65
CA ILE A 99 -4.29 8.62 14.16
C ILE A 99 -2.91 9.22 14.42
N LYS A 100 -2.12 8.57 15.28
CA LYS A 100 -0.83 9.10 15.75
C LYS A 100 0.36 8.65 14.88
N ASP A 101 0.30 7.45 14.32
CA ASP A 101 1.44 6.80 13.68
C ASP A 101 1.31 6.79 12.16
N MET A 102 0.90 7.92 11.58
CA MET A 102 0.75 8.08 10.13
C MET A 102 1.00 9.52 9.72
N GLN A 103 1.61 9.70 8.56
CA GLN A 103 1.78 11.01 7.96
C GLN A 103 0.47 11.46 7.27
N PRO A 104 0.15 12.77 7.30
CA PRO A 104 -1.08 13.30 6.69
C PRO A 104 -1.22 12.95 5.20
N ASP A 105 -0.13 13.03 4.44
CA ASP A 105 -0.13 12.76 3.00
C ASP A 105 -0.39 11.29 2.70
N VAL A 106 0.12 10.37 3.53
CA VAL A 106 -0.16 8.93 3.44
C VAL A 106 -1.64 8.66 3.69
N PHE A 107 -2.22 9.30 4.73
CA PHE A 107 -3.64 9.14 5.03
C PHE A 107 -4.53 9.73 3.94
N LYS A 108 -4.14 10.87 3.37
CA LYS A 108 -4.83 11.49 2.23
C LYS A 108 -4.85 10.55 1.02
N ALA A 109 -3.71 9.94 0.69
CA ALA A 109 -3.62 8.97 -0.41
C ALA A 109 -4.44 7.69 -0.14
N LEU A 110 -4.45 7.22 1.12
CA LEU A 110 -5.28 6.11 1.58
C LEU A 110 -6.77 6.41 1.37
N LEU A 111 -7.25 7.56 1.85
CA LEU A 111 -8.62 7.99 1.66
C LEU A 111 -8.98 8.10 0.17
N HIS A 112 -8.12 8.76 -0.61
CA HIS A 112 -8.33 8.89 -2.04
C HIS A 112 -8.50 7.53 -2.71
N PHE A 113 -7.65 6.55 -2.37
CA PHE A 113 -7.76 5.20 -2.92
C PHE A 113 -9.05 4.50 -2.49
N ILE A 114 -9.47 4.64 -1.24
CA ILE A 114 -10.72 4.05 -0.74
C ILE A 114 -11.92 4.55 -1.57
N TYR A 115 -11.95 5.82 -1.92
CA TYR A 115 -13.05 6.43 -2.64
C TYR A 115 -12.99 6.18 -4.15
N THR A 116 -11.81 6.27 -4.76
CA THR A 116 -11.66 6.28 -6.22
C THR A 116 -11.08 5.01 -6.82
N ASP A 117 -10.55 4.12 -5.98
CA ASP A 117 -9.84 2.90 -6.41
C ASP A 117 -8.58 3.20 -7.25
N SER A 118 -8.08 4.42 -7.16
CA SER A 118 -6.91 4.91 -7.88
C SER A 118 -5.94 5.63 -6.95
N LEU A 119 -4.65 5.52 -7.23
CA LEU A 119 -3.63 6.38 -6.61
C LEU A 119 -3.45 7.63 -7.47
N GLN A 120 -3.48 8.80 -6.83
CA GLN A 120 -3.03 10.01 -7.50
C GLN A 120 -1.55 9.86 -7.83
N THR A 121 -1.17 10.25 -9.04
CA THR A 121 0.24 10.36 -9.42
C THR A 121 0.88 11.39 -8.50
N ILE A 122 1.79 10.93 -7.67
CA ILE A 122 2.63 11.81 -6.89
C ILE A 122 3.67 12.34 -7.89
N ASP A 123 3.50 13.60 -8.29
CA ASP A 123 4.47 14.30 -9.14
C ASP A 123 5.73 14.55 -8.29
N ASP A 124 6.63 13.58 -8.31
CA ASP A 124 7.94 13.71 -7.68
C ASP A 124 9.03 13.56 -8.74
N PRO A 125 9.70 14.64 -9.11
CA PRO A 125 10.77 14.62 -10.11
C PRO A 125 12.01 13.83 -9.65
N GLU A 126 12.19 13.60 -8.35
CA GLU A 126 13.38 12.93 -7.81
C GLU A 126 13.18 11.45 -7.46
N GLY A 127 11.96 10.94 -7.50
CA GLY A 127 11.65 9.50 -7.35
C GLY A 127 11.86 8.89 -5.94
N ASN A 128 12.62 9.55 -5.08
CA ASN A 128 13.01 9.00 -3.77
C ASN A 128 11.90 9.20 -2.73
N SER A 129 11.27 10.36 -2.72
CA SER A 129 10.12 10.69 -1.86
C SER A 129 8.90 9.82 -2.19
N ARG A 130 8.72 9.48 -3.47
CA ARG A 130 7.64 8.59 -3.93
C ARG A 130 7.79 7.18 -3.38
N ALA A 131 9.01 6.61 -3.40
CA ALA A 131 9.26 5.28 -2.89
C ALA A 131 8.98 5.19 -1.38
N GLU A 132 9.44 6.19 -0.61
CA GLU A 132 9.18 6.28 0.83
C GLU A 132 7.68 6.41 1.13
N MET A 133 6.97 7.26 0.40
CA MET A 133 5.53 7.40 0.57
C MET A 133 4.78 6.11 0.24
N VAL A 134 5.16 5.38 -0.83
CA VAL A 134 4.53 4.11 -1.19
C VAL A 134 4.82 3.04 -0.13
N GLN A 135 5.99 3.03 0.51
CA GLN A 135 6.28 2.15 1.64
C GLN A 135 5.37 2.43 2.83
N HIS A 136 5.20 3.69 3.22
CA HIS A 136 4.27 4.06 4.28
C HIS A 136 2.83 3.75 3.93
N LEU A 137 2.45 3.91 2.66
CA LEU A 137 1.12 3.58 2.18
C LEU A 137 0.88 2.06 2.17
N LEU A 138 1.91 1.25 1.90
CA LEU A 138 1.83 -0.21 2.01
C LEU A 138 1.55 -0.65 3.45
N VAL A 139 2.24 -0.06 4.43
CA VAL A 139 2.00 -0.31 5.86
C VAL A 139 0.58 0.11 6.26
N ALA A 140 0.11 1.25 5.76
CA ALA A 140 -1.25 1.69 5.99
C ALA A 140 -2.29 0.76 5.34
N ALA A 141 -2.02 0.26 4.13
CA ALA A 141 -2.88 -0.69 3.43
C ALA A 141 -3.02 -2.02 4.19
N ASP A 142 -1.92 -2.50 4.76
CA ASP A 142 -1.93 -3.70 5.61
C ASP A 142 -2.73 -3.45 6.91
N ARG A 143 -2.49 -2.34 7.58
CA ARG A 143 -3.21 -1.96 8.82
C ARG A 143 -4.73 -1.88 8.65
N TYR A 144 -5.20 -1.39 7.51
CA TYR A 144 -6.64 -1.23 7.22
C TYR A 144 -7.23 -2.35 6.36
N ASP A 145 -6.46 -3.42 6.12
CA ASP A 145 -6.88 -4.60 5.35
C ASP A 145 -7.40 -4.22 3.95
N LEU A 146 -6.59 -3.45 3.23
CA LEU A 146 -6.87 -2.98 1.87
C LEU A 146 -6.03 -3.76 0.84
N GLU A 147 -6.36 -5.02 0.63
CA GLU A 147 -5.59 -5.94 -0.22
C GLU A 147 -5.28 -5.38 -1.62
N LYS A 148 -6.24 -4.72 -2.24
CA LYS A 148 -6.02 -4.13 -3.57
C LYS A 148 -4.98 -3.01 -3.56
N LEU A 149 -5.00 -2.15 -2.54
CA LEU A 149 -4.01 -1.09 -2.37
C LEU A 149 -2.62 -1.68 -2.10
N LYS A 150 -2.55 -2.71 -1.27
CA LYS A 150 -1.33 -3.46 -0.97
C LYS A 150 -0.68 -3.97 -2.25
N LEU A 151 -1.43 -4.68 -3.09
CA LEU A 151 -0.94 -5.17 -4.39
C LEU A 151 -0.47 -4.05 -5.33
N VAL A 152 -1.14 -2.90 -5.30
CA VAL A 152 -0.72 -1.74 -6.10
C VAL A 152 0.60 -1.16 -5.59
N CYS A 153 0.75 -0.99 -4.27
CA CYS A 153 1.98 -0.51 -3.65
C CYS A 153 3.15 -1.47 -3.91
N GLU A 154 2.95 -2.77 -3.70
CA GLU A 154 3.96 -3.80 -3.98
C GLU A 154 4.43 -3.74 -5.44
N ARG A 155 3.51 -3.62 -6.38
CA ARG A 155 3.85 -3.49 -7.80
C ARG A 155 4.69 -2.24 -8.08
N ILE A 156 4.31 -1.09 -7.53
CA ILE A 156 5.05 0.17 -7.71
C ILE A 156 6.46 0.05 -7.11
N LEU A 157 6.60 -0.56 -5.94
CA LEU A 157 7.90 -0.78 -5.32
C LEU A 157 8.75 -1.73 -6.17
N CYS A 158 8.18 -2.81 -6.69
CA CYS A 158 8.89 -3.74 -7.57
C CYS A 158 9.33 -3.09 -8.90
N GLU A 159 8.53 -2.20 -9.47
CA GLU A 159 8.88 -1.48 -10.70
C GLU A 159 10.01 -0.46 -10.48
N ASN A 160 10.17 0.03 -9.25
CA ASN A 160 11.22 0.99 -8.85
C ASN A 160 12.44 0.32 -8.20
N LEU A 161 12.48 -1.02 -8.14
CA LEU A 161 13.65 -1.75 -7.62
C LEU A 161 14.80 -1.63 -8.60
N ASP A 162 15.80 -0.83 -8.24
CA ASP A 162 17.12 -0.84 -8.86
C ASP A 162 18.13 -1.50 -7.90
N VAL A 163 19.20 -2.07 -8.44
CA VAL A 163 20.24 -2.75 -7.67
C VAL A 163 20.82 -1.86 -6.55
N GLN A 164 20.76 -0.53 -6.73
CA GLN A 164 21.31 0.42 -5.77
C GLN A 164 20.34 0.71 -4.59
N ASN A 165 19.02 0.47 -4.73
CA ASN A 165 18.05 0.82 -3.70
C ASN A 165 17.42 -0.38 -2.98
N VAL A 166 17.68 -1.62 -3.45
CA VAL A 166 17.22 -2.87 -2.82
C VAL A 166 17.57 -2.94 -1.34
N ALA A 167 18.79 -2.59 -0.96
CA ALA A 167 19.24 -2.64 0.42
C ALA A 167 18.48 -1.66 1.32
N THR A 168 18.18 -0.48 0.82
CA THR A 168 17.44 0.57 1.57
C THR A 168 15.98 0.18 1.76
N ILE A 169 15.34 -0.37 0.73
CA ILE A 169 13.96 -0.85 0.77
C ILE A 169 13.84 -2.01 1.75
N TYR A 170 14.77 -2.98 1.72
CA TYR A 170 14.78 -4.12 2.64
C TYR A 170 14.97 -3.68 4.11
N ALA A 171 15.84 -2.70 4.38
CA ALA A 171 16.02 -2.14 5.71
C ALA A 171 14.77 -1.42 6.24
N GLY A 172 13.96 -0.81 5.37
CA GLY A 172 12.67 -0.20 5.69
C GLY A 172 11.64 -1.24 6.15
N PHE A 173 11.52 -2.36 5.44
CA PHE A 173 10.63 -3.46 5.80
C PHE A 173 10.97 -4.09 7.15
N SER A 174 12.26 -4.26 7.46
CA SER A 174 12.70 -4.87 8.72
C SER A 174 12.36 -4.03 9.95
N ARG A 175 12.20 -2.72 9.82
CA ARG A 175 11.79 -1.83 10.91
C ARG A 175 10.28 -1.83 11.16
N SER A 176 9.47 -2.12 10.16
CA SER A 176 8.01 -2.13 10.29
C SER A 176 7.45 -3.42 10.89
N THR A 177 8.25 -4.49 10.94
CA THR A 177 7.81 -5.81 11.44
C THR A 177 8.14 -6.04 12.93
N SER A 178 8.69 -5.04 13.61
CA SER A 178 9.13 -5.12 15.03
C SER A 178 8.25 -4.30 15.97
N LEU A 179 6.90 -4.39 15.81
CA LEU A 179 5.92 -3.86 16.77
C LEU A 179 4.95 -4.96 17.16
#